data_b2bf8da90178cc4ab5ced97cf3879549
#
_entry.id   b2bf8da90178cc4ab5ced97cf3879549
#
_cell.length_a   1.000
_cell.length_b   1.000
_cell.length_c   1.000
_cell.angle_alpha   90.00
_cell.angle_beta   90.00
_cell.angle_gamma   90.00
#
_symmetry.space_group_name_H-M   'P 1'
#
loop_
_entity.id
_entity.type
_entity.pdbx_description
1 polymer ?
#
loop_
_entity_poly.entity_id
_entity_poly.type
_entity_poly.pdbx_seq_one_letter_code
_entity_poly.pdbx_strand_id
1 'polypeptide(L)'
;MTLSWFSIFRLGLVQMCLGAVVVLMTSTLNRLMVVELSIAATIPGFLVGLHYVIQLSRPKWGLASDVDNNRTKWIILGMLILALGANLATFSLSIFSTNDAMAFVLSVVAYALIGIGVGASGTSLLALMAKHTPERRRPAAAMITWLMMIFGIAMTAGLVGQLIAPYSHARLTNVVLGLTAITIGLTCLATWRIERGLVSVQKTQQTSTSLIGELKDVWAHDETRKFTVFVFLSMTAYFMQELILEPYAGLVFGYTPSQTTSLSGLQNAGVFCGMLCVGILASGLKIGTMRTWVQLGCVGSAFMLTAIMTLGQIPLTILLEFAVVGLGVFNGMFAVAAIGSMMTLAGDGKKEREGTRMGLWGAAQAIACLLYTSPSPRD
;
A
#
# COMPACT_ATOMS: atom_id res chain seq x y z
N MET A 1 8.32 -11.60 24.12
CA MET A 1 7.03 -10.92 24.41
C MET A 1 6.29 -10.66 23.11
N THR A 2 4.96 -10.63 23.13
CA THR A 2 4.11 -10.37 21.94
C THR A 2 3.60 -8.93 21.95
N LEU A 3 3.28 -8.39 20.77
CA LEU A 3 2.69 -7.06 20.64
C LEU A 3 1.33 -6.97 21.33
N SER A 4 1.15 -5.91 22.14
CA SER A 4 -0.15 -5.56 22.72
C SER A 4 -1.07 -4.94 21.66
N TRP A 5 -2.38 -4.88 21.90
CA TRP A 5 -3.33 -4.20 21.02
C TRP A 5 -2.97 -2.72 20.82
N PHE A 6 -2.51 -2.05 21.85
CA PHE A 6 -2.05 -0.68 21.77
C PHE A 6 -0.81 -0.53 20.89
N SER A 7 0.13 -1.50 20.94
CA SER A 7 1.31 -1.51 20.06
C SER A 7 0.92 -1.74 18.60
N ILE A 8 -0.06 -2.62 18.34
CA ILE A 8 -0.60 -2.84 16.98
C ILE A 8 -1.24 -1.55 16.44
N PHE A 9 -2.04 -0.86 17.25
CA PHE A 9 -2.64 0.42 16.88
C PHE A 9 -1.56 1.48 16.57
N ARG A 10 -0.52 1.59 17.42
CA ARG A 10 0.62 2.49 17.18
C ARG A 10 1.32 2.21 15.86
N LEU A 11 1.54 0.94 15.53
CA LEU A 11 2.12 0.56 14.22
C LEU A 11 1.15 0.88 13.07
N GLY A 12 -0.15 0.76 13.30
CA GLY A 12 -1.16 1.24 12.36
C GLY A 12 -1.06 2.75 12.06
N LEU A 13 -0.72 3.59 13.06
CA LEU A 13 -0.45 5.03 12.83
C LEU A 13 0.71 5.26 11.86
N VAL A 14 1.75 4.43 11.91
CA VAL A 14 2.85 4.52 10.93
C VAL A 14 2.34 4.20 9.52
N GLN A 15 1.49 3.17 9.39
CA GLN A 15 0.89 2.82 8.10
C GLN A 15 -0.03 3.94 7.57
N MET A 16 -0.76 4.60 8.47
CA MET A 16 -1.55 5.81 8.16
C MET A 16 -0.65 6.93 7.61
N CYS A 17 0.49 7.18 8.25
CA CYS A 17 1.45 8.18 7.80
C CYS A 17 2.05 7.85 6.43
N LEU A 18 2.35 6.56 6.16
CA LEU A 18 2.81 6.11 4.84
C LEU A 18 1.75 6.40 3.77
N GLY A 19 0.50 6.02 4.01
CA GLY A 19 -0.61 6.30 3.09
C GLY A 19 -0.81 7.79 2.85
N ALA A 20 -0.74 8.60 3.90
CA ALA A 20 -0.89 10.05 3.85
C ALA A 20 0.14 10.73 2.93
N VAL A 21 1.41 10.31 2.98
CA VAL A 21 2.46 10.90 2.12
C VAL A 21 2.38 10.35 0.70
N VAL A 22 2.08 9.06 0.53
CA VAL A 22 2.01 8.44 -0.81
C VAL A 22 0.89 9.05 -1.65
N VAL A 23 -0.30 9.31 -1.06
CA VAL A 23 -1.42 9.90 -1.81
C VAL A 23 -1.12 11.30 -2.34
N LEU A 24 -0.25 12.07 -1.68
CA LEU A 24 0.18 13.38 -2.22
C LEU A 24 0.74 13.26 -3.63
N MET A 25 1.56 12.25 -3.87
CA MET A 25 2.25 12.09 -5.13
C MET A 25 1.43 11.40 -6.18
N THR A 26 0.73 10.35 -5.80
CA THR A 26 -0.07 9.59 -6.74
C THR A 26 -1.33 10.33 -7.18
N SER A 27 -1.84 11.25 -6.36
CA SER A 27 -3.05 12.02 -6.64
C SER A 27 -2.76 13.53 -6.77
N THR A 28 -2.35 14.19 -5.69
CA THR A 28 -2.27 15.66 -5.66
C THR A 28 -1.21 16.21 -6.62
N LEU A 29 0.03 15.74 -6.53
CA LEU A 29 1.11 16.26 -7.40
C LEU A 29 0.90 15.83 -8.85
N ASN A 30 0.37 14.61 -9.09
CA ASN A 30 0.01 14.15 -10.43
C ASN A 30 -1.01 15.11 -11.08
N ARG A 31 -2.10 15.42 -10.37
CA ARG A 31 -3.10 16.38 -10.86
C ARG A 31 -2.50 17.77 -11.11
N LEU A 32 -1.67 18.28 -10.20
CA LEU A 32 -1.07 19.60 -10.33
C LEU A 32 -0.14 19.68 -11.55
N MET A 33 0.64 18.64 -11.83
CA MET A 33 1.48 18.56 -13.04
C MET A 33 0.64 18.66 -14.31
N VAL A 34 -0.46 17.93 -14.38
CA VAL A 34 -1.28 17.89 -15.60
C VAL A 34 -2.16 19.14 -15.74
N VAL A 35 -2.84 19.54 -14.67
CA VAL A 35 -3.86 20.61 -14.74
C VAL A 35 -3.27 22.00 -14.59
N GLU A 36 -2.41 22.22 -13.60
CA GLU A 36 -1.90 23.57 -13.29
C GLU A 36 -0.64 23.91 -14.11
N LEU A 37 0.20 22.91 -14.37
CA LEU A 37 1.46 23.11 -15.11
C LEU A 37 1.36 22.69 -16.58
N SER A 38 0.22 22.12 -17.02
CA SER A 38 -0.02 21.64 -18.38
C SER A 38 1.05 20.66 -18.89
N ILE A 39 1.64 19.88 -17.98
CA ILE A 39 2.64 18.86 -18.29
C ILE A 39 1.91 17.65 -18.89
N ALA A 40 2.48 17.05 -19.95
CA ALA A 40 1.92 15.86 -20.57
C ALA A 40 1.74 14.74 -19.51
N ALA A 41 0.56 14.11 -19.46
CA ALA A 41 0.19 13.10 -18.47
C ALA A 41 1.13 11.87 -18.43
N THR A 42 1.89 11.65 -19.51
CA THR A 42 2.93 10.62 -19.59
C THR A 42 4.07 10.83 -18.59
N ILE A 43 4.41 12.09 -18.28
CA ILE A 43 5.50 12.42 -17.32
C ILE A 43 5.13 12.03 -15.89
N PRO A 44 4.03 12.49 -15.28
CA PRO A 44 3.64 12.02 -13.96
C PRO A 44 3.32 10.52 -13.94
N GLY A 45 2.77 9.95 -15.00
CA GLY A 45 2.59 8.51 -15.13
C GLY A 45 3.92 7.75 -15.06
N PHE A 46 4.95 8.21 -15.77
CA PHE A 46 6.30 7.66 -15.69
C PHE A 46 6.90 7.77 -14.28
N LEU A 47 6.74 8.92 -13.62
CA LEU A 47 7.27 9.15 -12.26
C LEU A 47 6.60 8.20 -11.24
N VAL A 48 5.29 8.01 -11.32
CA VAL A 48 4.57 7.04 -10.48
C VAL A 48 5.03 5.61 -10.80
N GLY A 49 5.20 5.27 -12.08
CA GLY A 49 5.78 3.99 -12.50
C GLY A 49 7.18 3.77 -11.93
N LEU A 50 8.05 4.78 -12.00
CA LEU A 50 9.39 4.74 -11.41
C LEU A 50 9.36 4.46 -9.90
N HIS A 51 8.45 5.11 -9.17
CA HIS A 51 8.24 4.85 -7.75
C HIS A 51 7.96 3.35 -7.47
N TYR A 52 7.13 2.69 -8.29
CA TYR A 52 6.87 1.25 -8.14
C TYR A 52 8.08 0.39 -8.57
N VAL A 53 8.82 0.77 -9.61
CA VAL A 53 10.06 0.09 -10.01
C VAL A 53 11.08 0.10 -8.86
N ILE A 54 11.26 1.24 -8.21
CA ILE A 54 12.18 1.34 -7.06
C ILE A 54 11.71 0.47 -5.89
N GLN A 55 10.42 0.25 -5.71
CA GLN A 55 9.89 -0.64 -4.68
C GLN A 55 10.24 -2.12 -4.91
N LEU A 56 10.73 -2.52 -6.08
CA LEU A 56 11.31 -3.85 -6.29
C LEU A 56 12.54 -4.08 -5.39
N SER A 57 13.14 -3.03 -4.86
CA SER A 57 14.21 -3.10 -3.87
C SER A 57 13.76 -3.50 -2.45
N ARG A 58 12.46 -3.69 -2.20
CA ARG A 58 11.90 -4.06 -0.86
C ARG A 58 12.58 -5.26 -0.20
N PRO A 59 12.95 -6.36 -0.93
CA PRO A 59 13.65 -7.48 -0.32
C PRO A 59 15.01 -7.07 0.30
N LYS A 60 15.71 -6.09 -0.32
CA LYS A 60 16.97 -5.55 0.21
C LYS A 60 16.76 -4.86 1.56
N TRP A 61 15.72 -4.07 1.68
CA TRP A 61 15.38 -3.38 2.94
C TRP A 61 14.87 -4.35 3.99
N GLY A 62 14.12 -5.37 3.57
CA GLY A 62 13.72 -6.48 4.44
C GLY A 62 14.92 -7.20 5.03
N LEU A 63 15.88 -7.60 4.19
CA LEU A 63 17.12 -8.24 4.63
C LEU A 63 17.94 -7.33 5.56
N ALA A 64 18.09 -6.06 5.21
CA ALA A 64 18.82 -5.11 6.05
C ALA A 64 18.19 -4.97 7.45
N SER A 65 16.85 -4.96 7.52
CA SER A 65 16.12 -4.90 8.80
C SER A 65 16.21 -6.20 9.61
N ASP A 66 16.33 -7.35 8.95
CA ASP A 66 16.53 -8.65 9.59
C ASP A 66 17.95 -8.75 10.19
N VAL A 67 18.96 -8.31 9.44
CA VAL A 67 20.38 -8.34 9.89
C VAL A 67 20.65 -7.35 11.04
N ASP A 68 20.14 -6.13 10.93
CA ASP A 68 20.35 -5.08 11.94
C ASP A 68 19.57 -5.36 13.24
N ASN A 69 18.56 -6.23 13.19
CA ASN A 69 17.66 -6.57 14.30
C ASN A 69 17.05 -5.34 15.02
N ASN A 70 17.00 -4.20 14.34
CA ASN A 70 16.42 -2.93 14.81
C ASN A 70 15.48 -2.38 13.74
N ARG A 71 14.28 -2.93 13.69
CA ARG A 71 13.29 -2.58 12.67
C ARG A 71 12.76 -1.16 12.82
N THR A 72 12.68 -0.67 14.05
CA THR A 72 12.30 0.72 14.34
C THR A 72 13.19 1.73 13.63
N LYS A 73 14.51 1.50 13.60
CA LYS A 73 15.46 2.35 12.87
C LYS A 73 15.11 2.45 11.38
N TRP A 74 14.81 1.31 10.74
CA TRP A 74 14.46 1.26 9.31
C TRP A 74 13.10 1.87 9.02
N ILE A 75 12.14 1.76 9.95
CA ILE A 75 10.83 2.43 9.86
C ILE A 75 11.03 3.95 9.88
N ILE A 76 11.78 4.49 10.83
CA ILE A 76 12.02 5.94 10.96
C ILE A 76 12.86 6.45 9.78
N LEU A 77 13.94 5.77 9.42
CA LEU A 77 14.79 6.16 8.29
C LEU A 77 14.00 6.17 6.98
N GLY A 78 13.19 5.14 6.74
CA GLY A 78 12.32 5.08 5.57
C GLY A 78 11.32 6.23 5.54
N MET A 79 10.72 6.60 6.67
CA MET A 79 9.80 7.74 6.76
C MET A 79 10.52 9.07 6.49
N LEU A 80 11.75 9.25 6.98
CA LEU A 80 12.56 10.44 6.71
C LEU A 80 12.90 10.56 5.22
N ILE A 81 13.31 9.45 4.58
CA ILE A 81 13.59 9.41 3.14
C ILE A 81 12.33 9.71 2.33
N LEU A 82 11.19 9.14 2.72
CA LEU A 82 9.89 9.40 2.10
C LEU A 82 9.50 10.88 2.20
N ALA A 83 9.64 11.48 3.37
CA ALA A 83 9.36 12.89 3.60
C ALA A 83 10.29 13.80 2.78
N LEU A 84 11.57 13.48 2.72
CA LEU A 84 12.54 14.20 1.89
C LEU A 84 12.14 14.13 0.41
N GLY A 85 11.79 12.95 -0.08
CA GLY A 85 11.31 12.76 -1.45
C GLY A 85 10.05 13.56 -1.75
N ALA A 86 9.05 13.58 -0.84
CA ALA A 86 7.82 14.36 -1.00
C ALA A 86 8.08 15.86 -1.07
N ASN A 87 8.95 16.38 -0.22
CA ASN A 87 9.33 17.80 -0.24
C ASN A 87 10.14 18.15 -1.50
N LEU A 88 11.05 17.27 -1.94
CA LEU A 88 11.81 17.46 -3.18
C LEU A 88 10.90 17.41 -4.41
N ALA A 89 9.91 16.53 -4.45
CA ALA A 89 8.90 16.48 -5.51
C ALA A 89 8.09 17.79 -5.57
N THR A 90 7.70 18.29 -4.40
CA THR A 90 6.99 19.59 -4.33
C THR A 90 7.87 20.75 -4.79
N PHE A 91 9.13 20.75 -4.41
CA PHE A 91 10.10 21.78 -4.84
C PHE A 91 10.35 21.71 -6.34
N SER A 92 10.44 20.52 -6.94
CA SER A 92 10.63 20.37 -8.39
C SER A 92 9.52 21.03 -9.20
N LEU A 93 8.27 21.03 -8.70
CA LEU A 93 7.14 21.69 -9.36
C LEU A 93 7.34 23.21 -9.50
N SER A 94 8.01 23.86 -8.55
CA SER A 94 8.29 25.31 -8.62
C SER A 94 9.33 25.65 -9.69
N ILE A 95 10.13 24.69 -10.13
CA ILE A 95 11.21 24.87 -11.11
C ILE A 95 10.72 24.62 -12.55
N PHE A 96 9.62 23.89 -12.75
CA PHE A 96 9.11 23.62 -14.11
C PHE A 96 8.85 24.87 -14.94
N SER A 97 8.51 26.00 -14.29
CA SER A 97 8.32 27.26 -14.99
C SER A 97 9.63 27.93 -15.46
N THR A 98 10.79 27.52 -14.95
CA THR A 98 12.08 28.14 -15.21
C THR A 98 13.07 27.23 -15.91
N ASN A 99 13.06 25.93 -15.60
CA ASN A 99 13.96 24.94 -16.19
C ASN A 99 13.36 23.54 -16.14
N ASP A 100 12.70 23.14 -17.22
CA ASP A 100 12.02 21.84 -17.33
C ASP A 100 12.96 20.65 -17.13
N ALA A 101 14.18 20.71 -17.68
CA ALA A 101 15.13 19.60 -17.57
C ALA A 101 15.58 19.38 -16.12
N MET A 102 15.91 20.45 -15.39
CA MET A 102 16.28 20.37 -13.98
C MET A 102 15.09 19.89 -13.12
N ALA A 103 13.90 20.42 -13.36
CA ALA A 103 12.68 20.03 -12.67
C ALA A 103 12.37 18.53 -12.88
N PHE A 104 12.52 18.03 -14.10
CA PHE A 104 12.34 16.61 -14.40
C PHE A 104 13.36 15.74 -13.67
N VAL A 105 14.65 16.08 -13.69
CA VAL A 105 15.69 15.34 -12.97
C VAL A 105 15.41 15.31 -11.47
N LEU A 106 15.03 16.44 -10.87
CA LEU A 106 14.66 16.51 -9.45
C LEU A 106 13.42 15.67 -9.14
N SER A 107 12.44 15.67 -10.03
CA SER A 107 11.25 14.80 -9.89
C SER A 107 11.62 13.32 -9.92
N VAL A 108 12.48 12.90 -10.84
CA VAL A 108 12.98 11.51 -10.91
C VAL A 108 13.67 11.11 -9.59
N VAL A 109 14.58 11.95 -9.07
CA VAL A 109 15.25 11.71 -7.78
C VAL A 109 14.23 11.67 -6.64
N ALA A 110 13.28 12.58 -6.61
CA ALA A 110 12.24 12.66 -5.61
C ALA A 110 11.38 11.37 -5.56
N TYR A 111 10.86 10.93 -6.70
CA TYR A 111 10.03 9.73 -6.78
C TYR A 111 10.84 8.45 -6.50
N ALA A 112 12.14 8.44 -6.81
CA ALA A 112 13.02 7.36 -6.41
C ALA A 112 13.18 7.31 -4.86
N LEU A 113 13.43 8.44 -4.22
CA LEU A 113 13.51 8.54 -2.74
C LEU A 113 12.21 8.07 -2.08
N ILE A 114 11.09 8.42 -2.65
CA ILE A 114 9.78 7.99 -2.17
C ILE A 114 9.61 6.48 -2.25
N GLY A 115 9.98 5.87 -3.38
CA GLY A 115 9.97 4.42 -3.55
C GLY A 115 10.85 3.71 -2.53
N ILE A 116 12.06 4.24 -2.27
CA ILE A 116 12.97 3.75 -1.22
C ILE A 116 12.32 3.88 0.16
N GLY A 117 11.78 5.05 0.48
CA GLY A 117 11.19 5.35 1.78
C GLY A 117 10.02 4.43 2.11
N VAL A 118 9.08 4.26 1.17
CA VAL A 118 7.95 3.32 1.30
C VAL A 118 8.46 1.88 1.42
N GLY A 119 9.46 1.51 0.62
CA GLY A 119 10.06 0.18 0.67
C GLY A 119 10.68 -0.13 2.02
N ALA A 120 11.53 0.76 2.54
CA ALA A 120 12.22 0.57 3.81
C ALA A 120 11.27 0.60 5.01
N SER A 121 10.43 1.63 5.11
CA SER A 121 9.51 1.80 6.25
C SER A 121 8.41 0.73 6.25
N GLY A 122 7.69 0.56 5.14
CA GLY A 122 6.56 -0.36 5.05
C GLY A 122 6.98 -1.83 5.22
N THR A 123 8.10 -2.26 4.61
CA THR A 123 8.59 -3.64 4.75
C THR A 123 9.03 -3.93 6.18
N SER A 124 9.78 -3.01 6.81
CA SER A 124 10.24 -3.18 8.19
C SER A 124 9.08 -3.18 9.20
N LEU A 125 8.06 -2.35 8.97
CA LEU A 125 6.83 -2.32 9.76
C LEU A 125 6.10 -3.67 9.72
N LEU A 126 5.83 -4.19 8.51
CA LEU A 126 5.13 -5.46 8.34
C LEU A 126 5.93 -6.64 8.89
N ALA A 127 7.26 -6.61 8.73
CA ALA A 127 8.15 -7.61 9.31
C ALA A 127 8.13 -7.59 10.86
N LEU A 128 8.13 -6.40 11.48
CA LEU A 128 7.99 -6.25 12.93
C LEU A 128 6.67 -6.85 13.43
N MET A 129 5.59 -6.57 12.72
CA MET A 129 4.27 -7.11 13.02
C MET A 129 4.21 -8.62 12.84
N ALA A 130 4.75 -9.15 11.73
CA ALA A 130 4.76 -10.59 11.46
C ALA A 130 5.50 -11.38 12.54
N LYS A 131 6.67 -10.86 12.99
CA LYS A 131 7.50 -11.49 14.01
C LYS A 131 6.84 -11.52 15.39
N HIS A 132 6.19 -10.43 15.80
CA HIS A 132 5.79 -10.22 17.19
C HIS A 132 4.27 -10.24 17.43
N THR A 133 3.44 -10.41 16.40
CA THR A 133 1.99 -10.54 16.55
C THR A 133 1.61 -12.02 16.71
N PRO A 134 0.91 -12.41 17.80
CA PRO A 134 0.39 -13.77 17.96
C PRO A 134 -0.51 -14.14 16.77
N GLU A 135 -0.46 -15.40 16.32
CA GLU A 135 -1.22 -15.89 15.17
C GLU A 135 -2.70 -15.50 15.22
N ARG A 136 -3.32 -15.68 16.38
CA ARG A 136 -4.73 -15.33 16.61
C ARG A 136 -5.04 -13.85 16.32
N ARG A 137 -4.06 -12.94 16.49
CA ARG A 137 -4.25 -11.49 16.34
C ARG A 137 -3.81 -10.99 14.97
N ARG A 138 -3.15 -11.80 14.15
CA ARG A 138 -2.64 -11.41 12.82
C ARG A 138 -3.74 -10.85 11.89
N PRO A 139 -4.95 -11.46 11.80
CA PRO A 139 -6.01 -10.89 10.97
C PRO A 139 -6.47 -9.50 11.42
N ALA A 140 -6.66 -9.32 12.72
CA ALA A 140 -7.05 -8.00 13.26
C ALA A 140 -5.90 -6.98 13.12
N ALA A 141 -4.65 -7.40 13.28
CA ALA A 141 -3.51 -6.53 13.07
C ALA A 141 -3.40 -6.08 11.60
N ALA A 142 -3.61 -6.99 10.65
CA ALA A 142 -3.71 -6.68 9.22
C ALA A 142 -4.86 -5.72 8.93
N MET A 143 -6.05 -5.98 9.48
CA MET A 143 -7.22 -5.09 9.35
C MET A 143 -6.92 -3.69 9.88
N ILE A 144 -6.43 -3.57 11.11
CA ILE A 144 -6.14 -2.26 11.73
C ILE A 144 -5.15 -1.46 10.89
N THR A 145 -4.04 -2.08 10.50
CA THR A 145 -3.00 -1.39 9.70
C THR A 145 -3.52 -0.94 8.35
N TRP A 146 -4.30 -1.76 7.68
CA TRP A 146 -4.82 -1.42 6.36
C TRP A 146 -5.91 -0.36 6.41
N LEU A 147 -6.85 -0.47 7.35
CA LEU A 147 -7.87 0.55 7.56
C LEU A 147 -7.27 1.90 7.93
N MET A 148 -6.25 1.92 8.78
CA MET A 148 -5.55 3.16 9.13
C MET A 148 -4.80 3.74 7.92
N MET A 149 -4.23 2.93 7.04
CA MET A 149 -3.65 3.40 5.78
C MET A 149 -4.70 4.07 4.89
N ILE A 150 -5.83 3.42 4.65
CA ILE A 150 -6.94 3.97 3.85
C ILE A 150 -7.46 5.27 4.47
N PHE A 151 -7.62 5.29 5.80
CA PHE A 151 -8.03 6.50 6.51
C PHE A 151 -7.02 7.65 6.31
N GLY A 152 -5.71 7.36 6.39
CA GLY A 152 -4.65 8.33 6.13
C GLY A 152 -4.69 8.88 4.71
N ILE A 153 -4.91 8.01 3.72
CA ILE A 153 -5.09 8.39 2.31
C ILE A 153 -6.29 9.34 2.16
N ALA A 154 -7.47 8.94 2.63
CA ALA A 154 -8.70 9.71 2.47
C ALA A 154 -8.66 11.05 3.20
N MET A 155 -8.19 11.05 4.45
CA MET A 155 -8.07 12.27 5.26
C MET A 155 -7.08 13.25 4.62
N THR A 156 -5.92 12.76 4.16
CA THR A 156 -4.91 13.63 3.54
C THR A 156 -5.40 14.18 2.21
N ALA A 157 -6.01 13.37 1.36
CA ALA A 157 -6.55 13.85 0.08
C ALA A 157 -7.60 14.96 0.30
N GLY A 158 -8.50 14.78 1.26
CA GLY A 158 -9.53 15.77 1.60
C GLY A 158 -8.94 17.06 2.20
N LEU A 159 -8.07 16.94 3.21
CA LEU A 159 -7.48 18.09 3.89
C LEU A 159 -6.54 18.88 2.98
N VAL A 160 -5.63 18.20 2.26
CA VAL A 160 -4.69 18.85 1.36
C VAL A 160 -5.44 19.56 0.23
N GLY A 161 -6.47 18.91 -0.36
CA GLY A 161 -7.29 19.54 -1.39
C GLY A 161 -7.91 20.88 -0.96
N GLN A 162 -8.35 20.97 0.29
CA GLN A 162 -8.88 22.23 0.85
C GLN A 162 -7.79 23.23 1.19
N LEU A 163 -6.69 22.79 1.80
CA LEU A 163 -5.62 23.65 2.29
C LEU A 163 -4.81 24.32 1.16
N ILE A 164 -4.71 23.70 -0.01
CA ILE A 164 -4.00 24.27 -1.17
C ILE A 164 -4.86 25.24 -2.00
N ALA A 165 -6.14 25.34 -1.74
CA ALA A 165 -7.05 26.24 -2.46
C ALA A 165 -7.02 27.67 -1.87
N PRO A 166 -6.91 28.78 -2.70
CA PRO A 166 -6.50 28.76 -4.09
C PRO A 166 -5.02 28.35 -4.24
N TYR A 167 -4.70 27.67 -5.35
CA TYR A 167 -3.37 27.11 -5.58
C TYR A 167 -2.28 28.18 -5.60
N SER A 168 -1.19 27.94 -4.88
CA SER A 168 0.09 28.62 -5.02
C SER A 168 1.24 27.67 -4.59
N HIS A 169 2.41 27.82 -5.24
CA HIS A 169 3.59 27.01 -4.90
C HIS A 169 3.98 27.13 -3.43
N ALA A 170 3.96 28.35 -2.86
CA ALA A 170 4.29 28.60 -1.46
C ALA A 170 3.30 27.87 -0.51
N ARG A 171 2.00 27.91 -0.82
CA ARG A 171 0.97 27.24 -0.03
C ARG A 171 1.13 25.72 -0.09
N LEU A 172 1.34 25.16 -1.28
CA LEU A 172 1.61 23.73 -1.46
C LEU A 172 2.85 23.32 -0.65
N THR A 173 3.95 24.06 -0.73
CA THR A 173 5.19 23.77 0.01
C THR A 173 4.94 23.76 1.52
N ASN A 174 4.25 24.77 2.06
CA ASN A 174 3.95 24.84 3.49
C ASN A 174 3.05 23.68 3.97
N VAL A 175 2.04 23.29 3.17
CA VAL A 175 1.16 22.18 3.47
C VAL A 175 1.92 20.85 3.47
N VAL A 176 2.79 20.62 2.48
CA VAL A 176 3.59 19.40 2.39
C VAL A 176 4.65 19.33 3.50
N LEU A 177 5.33 20.43 3.80
CA LEU A 177 6.25 20.52 4.95
C LEU A 177 5.55 20.22 6.26
N GLY A 178 4.38 20.81 6.49
CA GLY A 178 3.57 20.56 7.68
C GLY A 178 3.15 19.10 7.78
N LEU A 179 2.64 18.52 6.69
CA LEU A 179 2.23 17.12 6.67
C LEU A 179 3.40 16.17 6.91
N THR A 180 4.54 16.38 6.25
CA THR A 180 5.73 15.54 6.44
C THR A 180 6.33 15.67 7.84
N ALA A 181 6.31 16.86 8.43
CA ALA A 181 6.72 17.06 9.83
C ALA A 181 5.80 16.29 10.80
N ILE A 182 4.48 16.37 10.61
CA ILE A 182 3.50 15.61 11.40
C ILE A 182 3.71 14.11 11.24
N THR A 183 3.88 13.61 10.02
CA THR A 183 4.06 12.16 9.79
C THR A 183 5.36 11.63 10.38
N ILE A 184 6.46 12.40 10.33
CA ILE A 184 7.72 12.06 11.02
C ILE A 184 7.50 12.03 12.54
N GLY A 185 6.92 13.08 13.11
CA GLY A 185 6.64 13.18 14.53
C GLY A 185 5.76 12.04 15.04
N LEU A 186 4.66 11.75 14.35
CA LEU A 186 3.77 10.62 14.67
C LEU A 186 4.50 9.28 14.54
N THR A 187 5.33 9.09 13.52
CA THR A 187 6.11 7.86 13.35
C THR A 187 7.09 7.67 14.49
N CYS A 188 7.81 8.71 14.90
CA CYS A 188 8.72 8.66 16.03
C CYS A 188 7.98 8.33 17.34
N LEU A 189 6.84 8.98 17.59
CA LEU A 189 6.00 8.72 18.77
C LEU A 189 5.41 7.30 18.73
N ALA A 190 4.90 6.89 17.57
CA ALA A 190 4.31 5.57 17.40
C ALA A 190 5.33 4.43 17.58
N THR A 191 6.57 4.63 17.18
CA THR A 191 7.63 3.63 17.31
C THR A 191 8.43 3.76 18.61
N TRP A 192 8.17 4.79 19.43
CA TRP A 192 8.90 5.02 20.67
C TRP A 192 8.89 3.81 21.58
N ARG A 193 10.08 3.27 21.84
CA ARG A 193 10.30 2.11 22.74
C ARG A 193 9.50 0.84 22.36
N ILE A 194 9.01 0.72 21.11
CA ILE A 194 8.12 -0.39 20.73
C ILE A 194 8.83 -1.74 20.74
N GLU A 195 10.13 -1.77 20.46
CA GLU A 195 10.94 -2.98 20.48
C GLU A 195 11.55 -3.27 21.85
N ARG A 196 11.40 -2.37 22.85
CA ARG A 196 11.90 -2.62 24.21
C ARG A 196 11.12 -3.76 24.85
N GLY A 197 11.84 -4.82 25.20
CA GLY A 197 11.26 -6.04 25.77
C GLY A 197 10.77 -7.08 24.73
N LEU A 198 10.85 -6.76 23.44
CA LEU A 198 10.59 -7.73 22.37
C LEU A 198 11.87 -8.45 21.91
N VAL A 199 13.04 -7.99 22.35
CA VAL A 199 14.34 -8.48 21.89
C VAL A 199 14.51 -9.94 22.29
N SER A 200 14.57 -10.80 21.28
CA SER A 200 15.05 -12.17 21.40
C SER A 200 16.56 -12.15 21.64
N VAL A 201 17.01 -12.85 22.67
CA VAL A 201 18.40 -12.85 23.16
C VAL A 201 19.39 -13.59 22.22
N GLN A 202 18.97 -14.08 21.10
CA GLN A 202 19.87 -14.77 20.17
C GLN A 202 20.38 -13.83 19.09
N LYS A 203 21.57 -13.28 19.32
CA LYS A 203 22.47 -12.90 18.22
C LYS A 203 22.86 -14.17 17.47
N THR A 204 22.03 -14.62 16.56
CA THR A 204 22.49 -15.56 15.56
C THR A 204 23.50 -14.79 14.71
N GLN A 205 24.76 -15.19 14.74
CA GLN A 205 25.77 -14.71 13.79
C GLN A 205 25.25 -15.06 12.39
N GLN A 206 24.53 -14.15 11.78
CA GLN A 206 24.19 -14.25 10.38
C GLN A 206 25.49 -13.97 9.62
N THR A 207 26.12 -15.02 9.12
CA THR A 207 27.09 -14.91 8.05
C THR A 207 26.49 -14.05 6.95
N SER A 208 27.24 -13.06 6.50
CA SER A 208 26.85 -12.12 5.44
C SER A 208 26.51 -12.88 4.15
N THR A 209 25.26 -13.33 4.05
CA THR A 209 24.76 -14.01 2.87
C THR A 209 24.40 -12.95 1.83
N SER A 210 24.82 -13.15 0.59
CA SER A 210 24.43 -12.30 -0.53
C SER A 210 22.90 -12.22 -0.64
N LEU A 211 22.33 -11.03 -0.93
CA LEU A 211 20.89 -10.86 -1.16
C LEU A 211 20.33 -11.90 -2.14
N ILE A 212 21.09 -12.22 -3.19
CA ILE A 212 20.73 -13.23 -4.21
C ILE A 212 20.65 -14.62 -3.57
N GLY A 213 21.60 -14.96 -2.68
CA GLY A 213 21.57 -16.24 -1.95
C GLY A 213 20.34 -16.35 -1.04
N GLU A 214 20.03 -15.28 -0.30
CA GLU A 214 18.85 -15.23 0.56
C GLU A 214 17.55 -15.34 -0.25
N LEU A 215 17.43 -14.63 -1.37
CA LEU A 215 16.26 -14.74 -2.26
C LEU A 215 16.12 -16.14 -2.87
N LYS A 216 17.22 -16.78 -3.27
CA LYS A 216 17.21 -18.18 -3.76
C LYS A 216 16.71 -19.14 -2.68
N ASP A 217 17.20 -18.99 -1.45
CA ASP A 217 16.75 -19.81 -0.32
C ASP A 217 15.27 -19.62 0.00
N VAL A 218 14.79 -18.36 0.02
CA VAL A 218 13.37 -18.04 0.25
C VAL A 218 12.50 -18.57 -0.91
N TRP A 219 12.97 -18.47 -2.14
CA TRP A 219 12.27 -18.97 -3.34
C TRP A 219 12.28 -20.49 -3.46
N ALA A 220 13.29 -21.17 -2.91
CA ALA A 220 13.37 -22.63 -2.87
C ALA A 220 12.25 -23.25 -2.01
N HIS A 221 11.67 -22.49 -1.07
CA HIS A 221 10.53 -22.94 -0.27
C HIS A 221 9.25 -22.91 -1.11
N ASP A 222 8.68 -24.07 -1.39
CA ASP A 222 7.55 -24.25 -2.29
C ASP A 222 6.31 -23.42 -1.89
N GLU A 223 6.01 -23.37 -0.59
CA GLU A 223 4.91 -22.54 -0.06
C GLU A 223 5.11 -21.05 -0.31
N THR A 224 6.31 -20.54 -0.04
CA THR A 224 6.63 -19.13 -0.28
C THR A 224 6.55 -18.77 -1.76
N ARG A 225 7.07 -19.63 -2.63
CA ARG A 225 7.00 -19.45 -4.08
C ARG A 225 5.57 -19.43 -4.59
N LYS A 226 4.76 -20.43 -4.23
CA LYS A 226 3.34 -20.51 -4.61
C LYS A 226 2.57 -19.30 -4.11
N PHE A 227 2.82 -18.89 -2.87
CA PHE A 227 2.17 -17.72 -2.29
C PHE A 227 2.61 -16.41 -2.97
N THR A 228 3.87 -16.26 -3.36
CA THR A 228 4.36 -15.09 -4.11
C THR A 228 3.66 -14.96 -5.46
N VAL A 229 3.56 -16.06 -6.21
CA VAL A 229 2.83 -16.09 -7.48
C VAL A 229 1.35 -15.76 -7.28
N PHE A 230 0.74 -16.33 -6.24
CA PHE A 230 -0.64 -16.03 -5.89
C PHE A 230 -0.85 -14.54 -5.57
N VAL A 231 0.03 -13.92 -4.77
CA VAL A 231 -0.03 -12.48 -4.44
C VAL A 231 0.09 -11.65 -5.72
N PHE A 232 1.04 -11.97 -6.59
CA PHE A 232 1.21 -11.26 -7.86
C PHE A 232 -0.07 -11.33 -8.72
N LEU A 233 -0.59 -12.53 -8.97
CA LEU A 233 -1.77 -12.72 -9.82
C LEU A 233 -3.02 -12.06 -9.24
N SER A 234 -3.25 -12.23 -7.94
CA SER A 234 -4.43 -11.66 -7.27
C SER A 234 -4.39 -10.14 -7.20
N MET A 235 -3.21 -9.54 -6.98
CA MET A 235 -3.05 -8.08 -7.00
C MET A 235 -3.19 -7.51 -8.41
N THR A 236 -2.68 -8.21 -9.43
CA THR A 236 -2.89 -7.82 -10.84
C THR A 236 -4.38 -7.82 -11.17
N ALA A 237 -5.11 -8.87 -10.80
CA ALA A 237 -6.56 -8.93 -11.02
C ALA A 237 -7.31 -7.81 -10.27
N TYR A 238 -6.90 -7.53 -9.03
CA TYR A 238 -7.48 -6.45 -8.22
C TYR A 238 -7.32 -5.08 -8.88
N PHE A 239 -6.11 -4.73 -9.33
CA PHE A 239 -5.88 -3.43 -9.98
C PHE A 239 -6.51 -3.33 -11.37
N MET A 240 -6.55 -4.43 -12.13
CA MET A 240 -7.24 -4.44 -13.42
C MET A 240 -8.74 -4.15 -13.28
N GLN A 241 -9.42 -4.75 -12.29
CA GLN A 241 -10.83 -4.47 -12.07
C GLN A 241 -11.09 -3.02 -11.65
N GLU A 242 -10.22 -2.45 -10.82
CA GLU A 242 -10.32 -1.05 -10.38
C GLU A 242 -10.21 -0.08 -11.57
N LEU A 243 -9.31 -0.36 -12.50
CA LEU A 243 -9.14 0.42 -13.74
C LEU A 243 -10.38 0.38 -14.64
N ILE A 244 -11.00 -0.79 -14.77
CA ILE A 244 -12.06 -1.04 -15.75
C ILE A 244 -13.42 -0.58 -15.24
N LEU A 245 -13.65 -0.58 -13.92
CA LEU A 245 -14.98 -0.38 -13.34
C LEU A 245 -15.60 0.97 -13.68
N GLU A 246 -14.86 2.08 -13.54
CA GLU A 246 -15.38 3.42 -13.84
C GLU A 246 -15.69 3.63 -15.33
N PRO A 247 -14.75 3.34 -16.27
CA PRO A 247 -15.04 3.39 -17.70
C PRO A 247 -16.20 2.48 -18.11
N TYR A 248 -16.28 1.27 -17.56
CA TYR A 248 -17.36 0.34 -17.83
C TYR A 248 -18.72 0.90 -17.40
N ALA A 249 -18.81 1.46 -16.19
CA ALA A 249 -20.03 2.08 -15.71
C ALA A 249 -20.44 3.29 -16.59
N GLY A 250 -19.48 4.07 -17.05
CA GLY A 250 -19.75 5.19 -17.97
C GLY A 250 -20.22 4.74 -19.34
N LEU A 251 -19.54 3.78 -19.95
CA LEU A 251 -19.82 3.34 -21.33
C LEU A 251 -21.06 2.45 -21.44
N VAL A 252 -21.29 1.56 -20.48
CA VAL A 252 -22.35 0.55 -20.56
C VAL A 252 -23.65 1.02 -19.88
N PHE A 253 -23.53 1.72 -18.74
CA PHE A 253 -24.70 2.19 -17.97
C PHE A 253 -24.98 3.69 -18.14
N GLY A 254 -24.14 4.40 -18.91
CA GLY A 254 -24.31 5.84 -19.14
C GLY A 254 -24.08 6.72 -17.90
N TYR A 255 -23.31 6.23 -16.92
CA TYR A 255 -23.00 7.00 -15.72
C TYR A 255 -22.19 8.24 -16.03
N THR A 256 -22.56 9.36 -15.43
CA THR A 256 -21.76 10.59 -15.44
C THR A 256 -20.51 10.43 -14.58
N PRO A 257 -19.46 11.25 -14.77
CA PRO A 257 -18.26 11.20 -13.93
C PRO A 257 -18.54 11.31 -12.42
N SER A 258 -19.55 12.09 -12.02
CA SER A 258 -19.97 12.17 -10.61
C SER A 258 -20.55 10.86 -10.11
N GLN A 259 -21.35 10.17 -10.93
CA GLN A 259 -21.94 8.88 -10.58
C GLN A 259 -20.90 7.75 -10.52
N THR A 260 -19.92 7.73 -11.46
CA THR A 260 -18.83 6.74 -11.41
C THR A 260 -17.96 6.93 -10.18
N THR A 261 -17.66 8.18 -9.80
CA THR A 261 -16.93 8.48 -8.55
C THR A 261 -17.72 8.03 -7.33
N SER A 262 -19.04 8.25 -7.31
CA SER A 262 -19.92 7.75 -6.23
C SER A 262 -19.92 6.22 -6.17
N LEU A 263 -19.91 5.55 -7.32
CA LEU A 263 -19.83 4.08 -7.40
C LEU A 263 -18.53 3.55 -6.81
N SER A 264 -17.39 4.20 -7.10
CA SER A 264 -16.10 3.88 -6.48
C SER A 264 -16.12 4.11 -4.97
N GLY A 265 -16.83 5.14 -4.50
CA GLY A 265 -17.07 5.37 -3.08
C GLY A 265 -17.85 4.22 -2.43
N LEU A 266 -18.89 3.72 -3.08
CA LEU A 266 -19.70 2.57 -2.63
C LEU A 266 -18.84 1.29 -2.59
N GLN A 267 -18.00 1.04 -3.61
CA GLN A 267 -17.05 -0.06 -3.61
C GLN A 267 -16.11 0.01 -2.40
N ASN A 268 -15.53 1.17 -2.12
CA ASN A 268 -14.63 1.35 -0.98
C ASN A 268 -15.34 1.17 0.37
N ALA A 269 -16.60 1.58 0.49
CA ALA A 269 -17.41 1.28 1.66
C ALA A 269 -17.60 -0.24 1.85
N GLY A 270 -17.85 -0.96 0.75
CA GLY A 270 -17.86 -2.43 0.75
C GLY A 270 -16.54 -3.02 1.22
N VAL A 271 -15.40 -2.54 0.69
CA VAL A 271 -14.05 -2.97 1.11
C VAL A 271 -13.87 -2.78 2.62
N PHE A 272 -14.26 -1.63 3.15
CA PHE A 272 -14.21 -1.35 4.59
C PHE A 272 -15.03 -2.37 5.39
N CYS A 273 -16.27 -2.65 5.00
CA CYS A 273 -17.12 -3.65 5.65
C CYS A 273 -16.52 -5.06 5.58
N GLY A 274 -15.97 -5.46 4.42
CA GLY A 274 -15.32 -6.76 4.26
C GLY A 274 -14.09 -6.92 5.15
N MET A 275 -13.27 -5.88 5.27
CA MET A 275 -12.11 -5.86 6.16
C MET A 275 -12.53 -6.01 7.64
N LEU A 276 -13.55 -5.26 8.08
CA LEU A 276 -14.08 -5.37 9.43
C LEU A 276 -14.62 -6.78 9.71
N CYS A 277 -15.36 -7.33 8.75
CA CYS A 277 -15.93 -8.67 8.86
C CYS A 277 -14.83 -9.71 9.17
N VAL A 278 -13.77 -9.79 8.36
CA VAL A 278 -12.68 -10.74 8.58
C VAL A 278 -11.93 -10.46 9.88
N GLY A 279 -11.62 -9.19 10.16
CA GLY A 279 -10.93 -8.81 11.39
C GLY A 279 -11.67 -9.26 12.65
N ILE A 280 -12.98 -9.06 12.70
CA ILE A 280 -13.83 -9.43 13.83
C ILE A 280 -14.06 -10.94 13.88
N LEU A 281 -14.46 -11.55 12.76
CA LEU A 281 -14.82 -12.98 12.73
C LEU A 281 -13.61 -13.88 12.95
N ALA A 282 -12.49 -13.62 12.28
CA ALA A 282 -11.31 -14.46 12.40
C ALA A 282 -10.57 -14.27 13.73
N SER A 283 -10.40 -13.03 14.20
CA SER A 283 -9.66 -12.74 15.45
C SER A 283 -10.53 -12.78 16.69
N GLY A 284 -11.77 -12.28 16.61
CA GLY A 284 -12.73 -12.22 17.72
C GLY A 284 -13.44 -13.56 17.95
N LEU A 285 -14.23 -13.97 16.97
CA LEU A 285 -15.10 -15.15 17.06
C LEU A 285 -14.41 -16.46 16.69
N LYS A 286 -13.17 -16.42 16.16
CA LYS A 286 -12.39 -17.59 15.73
C LYS A 286 -13.08 -18.40 14.61
N ILE A 287 -13.83 -17.74 13.74
CA ILE A 287 -14.54 -18.38 12.64
C ILE A 287 -13.64 -18.40 11.41
N GLY A 288 -13.43 -19.59 10.85
CA GLY A 288 -12.68 -19.80 9.63
C GLY A 288 -11.16 -19.68 9.78
N THR A 289 -10.44 -20.09 8.74
CA THR A 289 -8.99 -19.96 8.61
C THR A 289 -8.66 -18.83 7.63
N MET A 290 -7.44 -18.32 7.64
CA MET A 290 -7.01 -17.33 6.63
C MET A 290 -7.19 -17.84 5.21
N ARG A 291 -6.91 -19.13 4.99
CA ARG A 291 -7.13 -19.79 3.70
C ARG A 291 -8.60 -19.75 3.26
N THR A 292 -9.52 -20.02 4.18
CA THR A 292 -10.97 -19.96 3.90
C THR A 292 -11.40 -18.53 3.51
N TRP A 293 -10.92 -17.52 4.24
CA TRP A 293 -11.25 -16.13 3.96
C TRP A 293 -10.66 -15.64 2.65
N VAL A 294 -9.42 -16.05 2.29
CA VAL A 294 -8.82 -15.77 0.97
C VAL A 294 -9.66 -16.41 -0.13
N GLN A 295 -10.04 -17.68 0.01
CA GLN A 295 -10.84 -18.38 -1.00
C GLN A 295 -12.22 -17.72 -1.17
N LEU A 296 -12.90 -17.40 -0.06
CA LEU A 296 -14.19 -16.73 -0.09
C LEU A 296 -14.08 -15.34 -0.77
N GLY A 297 -13.05 -14.59 -0.45
CA GLY A 297 -12.79 -13.30 -1.09
C GLY A 297 -12.57 -13.42 -2.59
N CYS A 298 -11.69 -14.32 -3.03
CA CYS A 298 -11.43 -14.54 -4.47
C CYS A 298 -12.65 -15.03 -5.24
N VAL A 299 -13.34 -16.07 -4.73
CA VAL A 299 -14.52 -16.64 -5.39
C VAL A 299 -15.68 -15.65 -5.38
N GLY A 300 -15.90 -14.97 -4.26
CA GLY A 300 -16.94 -13.94 -4.17
C GLY A 300 -16.69 -12.75 -5.09
N SER A 301 -15.42 -12.28 -5.20
CA SER A 301 -15.06 -11.22 -6.16
C SER A 301 -15.29 -11.67 -7.60
N ALA A 302 -14.89 -12.90 -7.96
CA ALA A 302 -15.15 -13.45 -9.30
C ALA A 302 -16.64 -13.55 -9.61
N PHE A 303 -17.45 -13.98 -8.64
CA PHE A 303 -18.91 -14.04 -8.77
C PHE A 303 -19.51 -12.65 -8.98
N MET A 304 -19.11 -11.65 -8.19
CA MET A 304 -19.61 -10.27 -8.34
C MET A 304 -19.16 -9.63 -9.67
N LEU A 305 -17.94 -9.89 -10.14
CA LEU A 305 -17.49 -9.44 -11.46
C LEU A 305 -18.32 -10.07 -12.59
N THR A 306 -18.64 -11.34 -12.48
CA THR A 306 -19.52 -12.02 -13.44
C THR A 306 -20.93 -11.42 -13.39
N ALA A 307 -21.44 -11.11 -12.21
CA ALA A 307 -22.72 -10.42 -12.05
C ALA A 307 -22.70 -9.03 -12.71
N ILE A 308 -21.65 -8.23 -12.47
CA ILE A 308 -21.50 -6.89 -13.10
C ILE A 308 -21.47 -7.01 -14.64
N MET A 309 -20.75 -8.00 -15.16
CA MET A 309 -20.71 -8.26 -16.60
C MET A 309 -22.08 -8.64 -17.17
N THR A 310 -22.84 -9.49 -16.51
CA THR A 310 -24.19 -9.89 -16.94
C THR A 310 -25.20 -8.77 -16.82
N LEU A 311 -25.10 -7.94 -15.79
CA LEU A 311 -25.95 -6.76 -15.62
C LEU A 311 -25.75 -5.72 -16.73
N GLY A 312 -24.58 -5.69 -17.37
CA GLY A 312 -24.35 -4.83 -18.55
C GLY A 312 -25.22 -5.18 -19.76
N GLN A 313 -25.80 -6.37 -19.78
CA GLN A 313 -26.77 -6.79 -20.82
C GLN A 313 -28.23 -6.39 -20.45
N ILE A 314 -28.48 -6.07 -19.18
CA ILE A 314 -29.79 -5.69 -18.63
C ILE A 314 -29.56 -4.40 -17.82
N PRO A 315 -29.92 -3.21 -18.32
CA PRO A 315 -29.54 -1.93 -17.69
C PRO A 315 -30.33 -1.64 -16.40
N LEU A 316 -30.09 -2.44 -15.36
CA LEU A 316 -30.65 -2.26 -14.02
C LEU A 316 -29.58 -1.63 -13.11
N THR A 317 -29.56 -0.30 -13.07
CA THR A 317 -28.54 0.50 -12.36
C THR A 317 -28.45 0.17 -10.86
N ILE A 318 -29.59 -0.03 -10.18
CA ILE A 318 -29.62 -0.34 -8.75
C ILE A 318 -28.93 -1.68 -8.43
N LEU A 319 -29.06 -2.67 -9.30
CA LEU A 319 -28.39 -3.97 -9.12
C LEU A 319 -26.90 -3.87 -9.35
N LEU A 320 -26.45 -2.94 -10.21
CA LEU A 320 -25.03 -2.65 -10.39
C LEU A 320 -24.40 -2.14 -9.08
N GLU A 321 -25.06 -1.19 -8.40
CA GLU A 321 -24.57 -0.64 -7.14
C GLU A 321 -24.41 -1.74 -6.08
N PHE A 322 -25.42 -2.61 -5.93
CA PHE A 322 -25.34 -3.77 -5.03
C PHE A 322 -24.22 -4.73 -5.38
N ALA A 323 -24.04 -5.03 -6.68
CA ALA A 323 -22.96 -5.91 -7.13
C ALA A 323 -21.58 -5.28 -6.87
N VAL A 324 -21.43 -3.97 -7.05
CA VAL A 324 -20.17 -3.24 -6.79
C VAL A 324 -19.87 -3.18 -5.27
N VAL A 325 -20.89 -2.96 -4.43
CA VAL A 325 -20.71 -3.05 -2.96
C VAL A 325 -20.29 -4.47 -2.57
N GLY A 326 -20.96 -5.51 -3.11
CA GLY A 326 -20.59 -6.90 -2.89
C GLY A 326 -19.16 -7.22 -3.33
N LEU A 327 -18.74 -6.71 -4.50
CA LEU A 327 -17.37 -6.81 -4.98
C LEU A 327 -16.39 -6.18 -3.98
N GLY A 328 -16.71 -4.98 -3.48
CA GLY A 328 -15.94 -4.32 -2.42
C GLY A 328 -15.81 -5.19 -1.18
N VAL A 329 -16.90 -5.75 -0.68
CA VAL A 329 -16.89 -6.63 0.51
C VAL A 329 -15.94 -7.82 0.33
N PHE A 330 -16.03 -8.54 -0.79
CA PHE A 330 -15.15 -9.68 -1.04
C PHE A 330 -13.68 -9.26 -1.26
N ASN A 331 -13.43 -8.13 -1.89
CA ASN A 331 -12.10 -7.54 -2.02
C ASN A 331 -11.49 -7.19 -0.64
N GLY A 332 -12.30 -6.61 0.25
CA GLY A 332 -11.89 -6.31 1.62
C GLY A 332 -11.56 -7.58 2.43
N MET A 333 -12.40 -8.61 2.30
CA MET A 333 -12.14 -9.94 2.90
C MET A 333 -10.82 -10.52 2.39
N PHE A 334 -10.60 -10.51 1.08
CA PHE A 334 -9.37 -10.97 0.46
C PHE A 334 -8.15 -10.20 0.98
N ALA A 335 -8.19 -8.87 1.00
CA ALA A 335 -7.06 -8.04 1.38
C ALA A 335 -6.57 -8.32 2.80
N VAL A 336 -7.47 -8.36 3.80
CA VAL A 336 -7.10 -8.66 5.18
C VAL A 336 -6.59 -10.10 5.33
N ALA A 337 -7.25 -11.06 4.68
CA ALA A 337 -6.87 -12.46 4.76
C ALA A 337 -5.51 -12.74 4.06
N ALA A 338 -5.23 -12.07 2.94
CA ALA A 338 -3.95 -12.16 2.25
C ALA A 338 -2.81 -11.62 3.11
N ILE A 339 -2.98 -10.42 3.71
CA ILE A 339 -1.96 -9.83 4.59
C ILE A 339 -1.79 -10.67 5.86
N GLY A 340 -2.88 -11.16 6.46
CA GLY A 340 -2.81 -12.08 7.58
C GLY A 340 -2.06 -13.37 7.25
N SER A 341 -2.26 -13.91 6.04
CA SER A 341 -1.50 -15.07 5.52
C SER A 341 -0.03 -14.74 5.30
N MET A 342 0.28 -13.55 4.75
CA MET A 342 1.67 -13.07 4.63
C MET A 342 2.37 -13.04 5.99
N MET A 343 1.69 -12.49 7.01
CA MET A 343 2.24 -12.40 8.37
C MET A 343 2.46 -13.79 8.98
N THR A 344 1.56 -14.74 8.72
CA THR A 344 1.69 -16.12 9.19
C THR A 344 2.86 -16.82 8.52
N LEU A 345 2.91 -16.83 7.20
CA LEU A 345 3.98 -17.47 6.44
C LEU A 345 5.37 -16.81 6.67
N ALA A 346 5.40 -15.50 6.96
CA ALA A 346 6.64 -14.83 7.30
C ALA A 346 7.17 -15.30 8.66
N GLY A 347 6.27 -15.44 9.67
CA GLY A 347 6.64 -15.81 11.03
C GLY A 347 6.95 -17.31 11.23
N ASP A 348 6.45 -18.19 10.37
CA ASP A 348 6.57 -19.66 10.55
C ASP A 348 7.91 -20.24 10.01
N GLY A 349 8.80 -19.41 9.51
CA GLY A 349 10.08 -19.86 8.96
C GLY A 349 11.11 -20.24 10.02
N LYS A 350 11.86 -21.32 9.78
CA LYS A 350 12.95 -21.80 10.65
C LYS A 350 14.13 -20.82 10.83
N LYS A 351 14.25 -19.79 10.00
CA LYS A 351 15.25 -18.72 10.07
C LYS A 351 14.51 -17.38 10.21
N GLU A 352 15.03 -16.46 11.03
CA GLU A 352 14.52 -15.11 11.22
C GLU A 352 14.68 -14.26 9.94
N ARG A 353 13.77 -14.44 8.96
CA ARG A 353 13.79 -13.80 7.63
C ARG A 353 12.45 -13.13 7.28
N GLU A 354 11.72 -12.68 8.29
CA GLU A 354 10.40 -12.08 8.10
C GLU A 354 10.46 -10.85 7.19
N GLY A 355 11.51 -10.03 7.33
CA GLY A 355 11.72 -8.84 6.50
C GLY A 355 11.96 -9.18 5.04
N THR A 356 12.83 -10.17 4.76
CA THR A 356 13.12 -10.60 3.39
C THR A 356 11.87 -11.15 2.70
N ARG A 357 11.06 -11.97 3.40
CA ARG A 357 9.80 -12.51 2.88
C ARG A 357 8.76 -11.41 2.63
N MET A 358 8.55 -10.52 3.60
CA MET A 358 7.66 -9.37 3.44
C MET A 358 8.11 -8.47 2.30
N GLY A 359 9.43 -8.29 2.14
CA GLY A 359 10.00 -7.53 1.03
C GLY A 359 9.71 -8.18 -0.33
N LEU A 360 9.84 -9.51 -0.45
CA LEU A 360 9.55 -10.26 -1.67
C LEU A 360 8.08 -10.10 -2.08
N TRP A 361 7.14 -10.27 -1.15
CA TRP A 361 5.72 -10.11 -1.43
C TRP A 361 5.34 -8.65 -1.73
N GLY A 362 5.96 -7.69 -1.04
CA GLY A 362 5.81 -6.28 -1.36
C GLY A 362 6.36 -5.91 -2.75
N ALA A 363 7.44 -6.56 -3.20
CA ALA A 363 7.94 -6.41 -4.56
C ALA A 363 6.97 -7.03 -5.59
N ALA A 364 6.38 -8.18 -5.30
CA ALA A 364 5.35 -8.79 -6.15
C ALA A 364 4.13 -7.87 -6.32
N GLN A 365 3.67 -7.22 -5.23
CA GLN A 365 2.63 -6.20 -5.29
C GLN A 365 3.07 -4.99 -6.14
N ALA A 366 4.31 -4.52 -5.99
CA ALA A 366 4.82 -3.38 -6.76
C ALA A 366 4.87 -3.68 -8.26
N ILE A 367 5.19 -4.92 -8.66
CA ILE A 367 5.12 -5.35 -10.07
C ILE A 367 3.67 -5.28 -10.58
N ALA A 368 2.71 -5.75 -9.79
CA ALA A 368 1.30 -5.67 -10.15
C ALA A 368 0.83 -4.21 -10.33
N CYS A 369 1.22 -3.32 -9.40
CA CYS A 369 0.95 -1.89 -9.51
C CYS A 369 1.62 -1.25 -10.75
N LEU A 370 2.87 -1.64 -11.05
CA LEU A 370 3.60 -1.13 -12.21
C LEU A 370 2.90 -1.50 -13.53
N LEU A 371 2.39 -2.73 -13.65
CA LEU A 371 1.64 -3.15 -14.85
C LEU A 371 0.37 -2.31 -15.05
N TYR A 372 -0.25 -1.87 -13.95
CA TYR A 372 -1.43 -1.01 -13.98
C TYR A 372 -1.11 0.45 -14.31
N THR A 373 0.00 1.00 -13.80
CA THR A 373 0.38 2.42 -13.97
C THR A 373 1.21 2.67 -15.22
N SER A 374 1.61 1.62 -15.95
CA SER A 374 2.36 1.75 -17.19
C SER A 374 1.48 2.43 -18.25
N PRO A 375 1.95 3.56 -18.88
CA PRO A 375 1.20 4.20 -19.95
C PRO A 375 0.93 3.21 -21.07
N SER A 376 -0.33 3.15 -21.51
CA SER A 376 -0.72 2.34 -22.66
C SER A 376 -0.03 2.88 -23.92
N PRO A 377 0.43 2.00 -24.84
CA PRO A 377 0.94 2.46 -26.14
C PRO A 377 -0.09 3.22 -27.00
N ARG A 378 -1.32 3.38 -26.48
CA ARG A 378 -2.43 4.09 -27.14
C ARG A 378 -2.72 5.47 -26.54
N ASP A 379 -2.03 5.85 -25.48
CA ASP A 379 -2.07 7.18 -24.88
C ASP A 379 -0.91 8.04 -25.39
#